data_825a8398ebe64024a8a828d0a14f0786
#
_entry.id   825a8398ebe64024a8a828d0a14f0786
#
_cell.length_a   1.000
_cell.length_b   1.000
_cell.length_c   1.000
_cell.angle_alpha   90.00
_cell.angle_beta   90.00
_cell.angle_gamma   90.00
#
_symmetry.space_group_name_H-M   'P 1'
#
loop_
_entity.id
_entity.type
_entity.pdbx_description
1 polymer ?
#
loop_
_entity_poly.entity_id
_entity_poly.type
_entity_poly.pdbx_seq_one_letter_code
_entity_poly.pdbx_strand_id
1 'polypeptide(L)'
;NLISDSNLETAEELFTINELKEITDVINKAPKRPSGKEEKRMSITINKNGKTFIVECIIFQDMSFEISINDVTMEEEQIRLKRQLTQNIAHELKTPVSSIQGYLETIVNNDHIPHDKINVFLERCYAQSNRLSRLLRDISVLTRMDEAANMIDMEKVDISVLVTNIVNEVS
;
A
#
# COMPACT_ATOMS: atom_id res chain seq x y z
N ASN A 1 -4.33 -25.99 8.65
CA ASN A 1 -5.28 -25.20 9.44
C ASN A 1 -4.88 -23.73 9.44
N LEU A 2 -5.74 -22.86 8.94
CA LEU A 2 -5.43 -21.45 8.74
C LEU A 2 -5.52 -20.66 10.06
N ILE A 3 -6.42 -21.02 10.97
CA ILE A 3 -6.73 -20.25 12.17
C ILE A 3 -6.52 -21.05 13.46
N SER A 4 -6.64 -22.38 13.45
CA SER A 4 -6.39 -23.24 14.61
C SER A 4 -5.12 -24.05 14.48
N ASP A 5 -4.47 -24.38 15.60
CA ASP A 5 -3.28 -25.22 15.64
C ASP A 5 -3.62 -26.73 15.52
N SER A 6 -4.93 -27.07 15.54
CA SER A 6 -5.47 -28.41 15.38
C SER A 6 -6.33 -28.52 14.12
N ASN A 7 -6.45 -29.71 13.55
CA ASN A 7 -7.40 -29.97 12.47
C ASN A 7 -8.82 -29.90 13.02
N LEU A 8 -9.65 -29.03 12.44
CA LEU A 8 -11.07 -28.96 12.74
C LEU A 8 -11.77 -30.08 12.00
N GLU A 9 -12.41 -30.96 12.72
CA GLU A 9 -13.19 -32.08 12.17
C GLU A 9 -14.69 -31.77 12.14
N THR A 10 -15.14 -30.89 13.02
CA THR A 10 -16.56 -30.51 13.16
C THR A 10 -16.75 -29.00 13.19
N ALA A 11 -17.94 -28.53 12.76
CA ALA A 11 -18.29 -27.11 12.84
C ALA A 11 -18.37 -26.61 14.30
N GLU A 12 -18.62 -27.49 15.26
CA GLU A 12 -18.70 -27.16 16.69
C GLU A 12 -17.35 -26.76 17.26
N GLU A 13 -16.25 -27.26 16.72
CA GLU A 13 -14.90 -26.90 17.13
C GLU A 13 -14.54 -25.45 16.80
N LEU A 14 -15.22 -24.83 15.81
CA LEU A 14 -15.09 -23.40 15.54
C LEU A 14 -15.42 -22.54 16.76
N PHE A 15 -16.38 -22.97 17.58
CA PHE A 15 -16.80 -22.27 18.78
C PHE A 15 -15.77 -22.31 19.92
N THR A 16 -14.75 -23.16 19.81
CA THR A 16 -13.66 -23.26 20.79
C THR A 16 -12.47 -22.35 20.45
N ILE A 17 -12.43 -21.79 19.24
CA ILE A 17 -11.34 -20.93 18.75
C ILE A 17 -11.49 -19.53 19.39
N ASN A 18 -10.49 -19.12 20.17
CA ASN A 18 -10.53 -17.86 20.89
C ASN A 18 -10.59 -16.64 19.98
N GLU A 19 -9.94 -16.72 18.82
CA GLU A 19 -9.92 -15.66 17.78
C GLU A 19 -11.31 -15.44 17.15
N LEU A 20 -12.18 -16.45 17.17
CA LEU A 20 -13.54 -16.39 16.63
C LEU A 20 -14.60 -16.06 17.69
N LYS A 21 -14.20 -15.78 18.93
CA LYS A 21 -15.11 -15.56 20.04
C LYS A 21 -16.15 -14.48 19.78
N GLU A 22 -15.77 -13.39 19.12
CA GLU A 22 -16.70 -12.30 18.77
C GLU A 22 -17.80 -12.79 17.81
N ILE A 23 -17.45 -13.61 16.83
CA ILE A 23 -18.41 -14.20 15.87
C ILE A 23 -19.29 -15.21 16.58
N THR A 24 -18.71 -16.12 17.37
CA THR A 24 -19.45 -17.15 18.09
C THR A 24 -20.39 -16.55 19.12
N ASP A 25 -20.02 -15.49 19.81
CA ASP A 25 -20.87 -14.74 20.71
C ASP A 25 -22.09 -14.13 20.00
N VAL A 26 -21.90 -13.61 18.77
CA VAL A 26 -23.00 -13.06 17.97
C VAL A 26 -23.94 -14.17 17.50
N ILE A 27 -23.43 -15.30 17.05
CA ILE A 27 -24.23 -16.46 16.66
C ILE A 27 -25.06 -16.98 17.84
N ASN A 28 -24.44 -17.13 19.02
CA ASN A 28 -25.10 -17.64 20.23
C ASN A 28 -26.15 -16.66 20.80
N LYS A 29 -25.96 -15.35 20.61
CA LYS A 29 -26.90 -14.30 21.05
C LYS A 29 -27.96 -13.97 19.99
N ALA A 30 -27.90 -14.57 18.83
CA ALA A 30 -28.90 -14.33 17.81
C ALA A 30 -30.29 -14.79 18.30
N PRO A 31 -31.34 -13.97 18.16
CA PRO A 31 -32.67 -14.31 18.65
C PRO A 31 -33.22 -15.52 17.88
N LYS A 32 -33.76 -16.50 18.58
CA LYS A 32 -34.34 -17.72 18.02
C LYS A 32 -35.51 -17.52 17.03
N ARG A 33 -35.95 -16.28 16.86
CA ARG A 33 -36.92 -15.85 15.84
C ARG A 33 -36.52 -14.46 15.39
N PRO A 34 -35.87 -14.30 14.22
CA PRO A 34 -35.58 -12.96 13.71
C PRO A 34 -36.88 -12.24 13.37
N SER A 35 -37.06 -11.05 13.92
CA SER A 35 -38.23 -10.20 13.63
C SER A 35 -37.96 -9.24 12.48
N GLY A 36 -37.30 -9.69 11.42
CA GLY A 36 -36.97 -8.86 10.26
C GLY A 36 -36.54 -9.68 9.05
N LYS A 37 -36.66 -9.07 7.86
CA LYS A 37 -36.28 -9.69 6.57
C LYS A 37 -34.77 -9.56 6.26
N GLU A 38 -33.94 -9.09 7.18
CA GLU A 38 -32.54 -8.76 6.90
C GLU A 38 -31.59 -9.85 7.41
N GLU A 39 -30.65 -10.24 6.56
CA GLU A 39 -29.50 -11.05 6.90
C GLU A 39 -28.56 -10.23 7.80
N LYS A 40 -28.07 -10.84 8.86
CA LYS A 40 -27.07 -10.19 9.71
C LYS A 40 -25.68 -10.58 9.25
N ARG A 41 -24.88 -9.59 8.86
CA ARG A 41 -23.50 -9.77 8.42
C ARG A 41 -22.54 -9.19 9.46
N MET A 42 -21.43 -9.89 9.68
CA MET A 42 -20.37 -9.49 10.57
C MET A 42 -19.02 -9.84 9.92
N SER A 43 -18.03 -8.98 10.09
CA SER A 43 -16.66 -9.23 9.62
C SER A 43 -15.67 -8.88 10.70
N ILE A 44 -14.67 -9.73 10.90
CA ILE A 44 -13.53 -9.47 11.78
C ILE A 44 -12.22 -9.76 11.06
N THR A 45 -11.17 -9.06 11.47
CA THR A 45 -9.81 -9.30 10.96
C THR A 45 -8.98 -9.99 12.03
N ILE A 46 -8.33 -11.10 11.66
CA ILE A 46 -7.48 -11.90 12.52
C ILE A 46 -6.06 -11.88 11.99
N ASN A 47 -5.11 -11.53 12.86
CA ASN A 47 -3.68 -11.61 12.56
C ASN A 47 -3.08 -12.80 13.32
N LYS A 48 -2.60 -13.81 12.60
CA LYS A 48 -2.00 -15.00 13.20
C LYS A 48 -0.82 -15.53 12.38
N ASN A 49 0.28 -15.83 13.03
CA ASN A 49 1.49 -16.40 12.42
C ASN A 49 2.02 -15.57 11.23
N GLY A 50 1.94 -14.24 11.28
CA GLY A 50 2.36 -13.34 10.21
C GLY A 50 1.40 -13.29 9.02
N LYS A 51 0.21 -13.88 9.14
CA LYS A 51 -0.86 -13.86 8.16
C LYS A 51 -2.04 -13.04 8.65
N THR A 52 -2.74 -12.41 7.69
CA THR A 52 -3.97 -11.65 7.94
C THR A 52 -5.16 -12.37 7.30
N PHE A 53 -6.17 -12.65 8.09
CA PHE A 53 -7.40 -13.30 7.64
C PHE A 53 -8.59 -12.38 7.86
N ILE A 54 -9.48 -12.28 6.88
CA ILE A 54 -10.82 -11.72 7.06
C ILE A 54 -11.78 -12.89 7.25
N VAL A 55 -12.47 -12.87 8.38
CA VAL A 55 -13.52 -13.86 8.70
C VAL A 55 -14.85 -13.14 8.64
N GLU A 56 -15.70 -13.55 7.72
CA GLU A 56 -17.06 -13.03 7.57
C GLU A 56 -18.07 -14.07 8.03
N CYS A 57 -19.07 -13.63 8.76
CA CYS A 57 -20.19 -14.46 9.18
C CYS A 57 -21.50 -13.85 8.67
N ILE A 58 -22.31 -14.66 8.04
CA ILE A 58 -23.65 -14.31 7.58
C ILE A 58 -24.64 -15.22 8.32
N ILE A 59 -25.61 -14.61 9.01
CA ILE A 59 -26.68 -15.33 9.69
C ILE A 59 -27.96 -15.13 8.88
N PHE A 60 -28.52 -16.25 8.41
CA PHE A 60 -29.75 -16.28 7.58
C PHE A 60 -31.02 -16.28 8.44
N GLN A 61 -32.15 -16.07 7.78
CA GLN A 61 -33.47 -16.01 8.44
C GLN A 61 -33.92 -17.35 9.08
N ASP A 62 -33.46 -18.47 8.54
CA ASP A 62 -33.70 -19.82 9.08
C ASP A 62 -32.77 -20.19 10.23
N MET A 63 -31.97 -19.22 10.71
CA MET A 63 -30.95 -19.40 11.75
C MET A 63 -29.75 -20.24 11.31
N SER A 64 -29.64 -20.60 10.05
CA SER A 64 -28.38 -21.09 9.50
C SER A 64 -27.36 -19.96 9.44
N PHE A 65 -26.10 -20.33 9.44
CA PHE A 65 -25.01 -19.33 9.29
C PHE A 65 -23.94 -19.86 8.33
N GLU A 66 -23.29 -18.94 7.68
CA GLU A 66 -22.12 -19.18 6.85
C GLU A 66 -20.93 -18.42 7.42
N ILE A 67 -19.77 -19.07 7.51
CA ILE A 67 -18.50 -18.43 7.87
C ILE A 67 -17.55 -18.60 6.71
N SER A 68 -17.08 -17.49 6.15
CA SER A 68 -16.01 -17.47 5.15
C SER A 68 -14.72 -16.96 5.79
N ILE A 69 -13.59 -17.57 5.41
CA ILE A 69 -12.25 -17.23 5.90
C ILE A 69 -11.38 -16.98 4.69
N ASN A 70 -10.96 -15.73 4.52
CA ASN A 70 -10.14 -15.30 3.40
C ASN A 70 -8.75 -14.91 3.89
N ASP A 71 -7.71 -15.52 3.36
CA ASP A 71 -6.32 -15.09 3.55
C ASP A 71 -6.08 -13.85 2.69
N VAL A 72 -5.98 -12.69 3.31
CA VAL A 72 -5.76 -11.39 2.65
C VAL A 72 -4.36 -10.83 2.93
N THR A 73 -3.44 -11.71 3.30
CA THR A 73 -2.08 -11.31 3.69
C THR A 73 -1.38 -10.55 2.58
N MET A 74 -1.45 -11.05 1.36
CA MET A 74 -0.78 -10.43 0.21
C MET A 74 -1.42 -9.09 -0.17
N GLU A 75 -2.74 -9.01 -0.13
CA GLU A 75 -3.52 -7.80 -0.42
C GLU A 75 -3.20 -6.69 0.61
N GLU A 76 -3.23 -7.03 1.89
CA GLU A 76 -2.90 -6.11 2.97
C GLU A 76 -1.44 -5.64 2.91
N GLU A 77 -0.51 -6.54 2.60
CA GLU A 77 0.90 -6.20 2.41
C GLU A 77 1.09 -5.25 1.22
N GLN A 78 0.43 -5.49 0.09
CA GLN A 78 0.46 -4.59 -1.08
C GLN A 78 -0.10 -3.22 -0.74
N ILE A 79 -1.24 -3.14 -0.04
CA ILE A 79 -1.84 -1.89 0.40
C ILE A 79 -0.88 -1.15 1.34
N ARG A 80 -0.25 -1.84 2.27
CA ARG A 80 0.73 -1.28 3.21
C ARG A 80 1.94 -0.71 2.47
N LEU A 81 2.52 -1.47 1.54
CA LEU A 81 3.66 -1.03 0.73
C LEU A 81 3.30 0.19 -0.14
N LYS A 82 2.14 0.18 -0.76
CA LYS A 82 1.66 1.29 -1.58
C LYS A 82 1.46 2.57 -0.77
N ARG A 83 0.92 2.45 0.46
CA ARG A 83 0.77 3.58 1.39
C ARG A 83 2.14 4.12 1.84
N GLN A 84 3.06 3.24 2.18
CA GLN A 84 4.43 3.60 2.58
C GLN A 84 5.17 4.32 1.43
N LEU A 85 5.07 3.81 0.21
CA LEU A 85 5.64 4.43 -0.98
C LEU A 85 5.08 5.85 -1.18
N THR A 86 3.77 6.02 -1.10
CA THR A 86 3.12 7.33 -1.23
C THR A 86 3.60 8.33 -0.17
N GLN A 87 3.74 7.88 1.08
CA GLN A 87 4.28 8.72 2.16
C GLN A 87 5.73 9.13 1.90
N ASN A 88 6.57 8.19 1.46
CA ASN A 88 7.98 8.47 1.14
C ASN A 88 8.09 9.47 -0.02
N ILE A 89 7.30 9.30 -1.07
CA ILE A 89 7.23 10.25 -2.19
C ILE A 89 6.85 11.65 -1.70
N ALA A 90 5.81 11.76 -0.88
CA ALA A 90 5.38 13.05 -0.35
C ALA A 90 6.49 13.74 0.46
N HIS A 91 7.24 13.00 1.27
CA HIS A 91 8.39 13.53 2.01
C HIS A 91 9.54 13.97 1.09
N GLU A 92 9.89 13.14 0.09
CA GLU A 92 10.96 13.44 -0.87
C GLU A 92 10.63 14.64 -1.78
N LEU A 93 9.35 14.89 -2.07
CA LEU A 93 8.90 16.07 -2.81
C LEU A 93 8.87 17.32 -1.94
N LYS A 94 8.46 17.22 -0.67
CA LYS A 94 8.33 18.35 0.24
C LYS A 94 9.67 19.07 0.48
N THR A 95 10.75 18.32 0.64
CA THR A 95 12.08 18.88 0.95
C THR A 95 12.59 19.84 -0.13
N PRO A 96 12.68 19.47 -1.42
CA PRO A 96 13.12 20.40 -2.47
C PRO A 96 12.16 21.59 -2.63
N VAL A 97 10.84 21.36 -2.54
CA VAL A 97 9.85 22.43 -2.63
C VAL A 97 10.04 23.46 -1.50
N SER A 98 10.16 23.01 -0.25
CA SER A 98 10.41 23.93 0.89
C SER A 98 11.73 24.67 0.76
N SER A 99 12.77 24.04 0.20
CA SER A 99 14.04 24.71 -0.03
C SER A 99 13.92 25.80 -1.10
N ILE A 100 13.23 25.53 -2.21
CA ILE A 100 12.96 26.53 -3.27
C ILE A 100 12.17 27.70 -2.67
N GLN A 101 11.08 27.42 -1.94
CA GLN A 101 10.28 28.46 -1.30
C GLN A 101 11.13 29.33 -0.37
N GLY A 102 11.95 28.74 0.50
CA GLY A 102 12.79 29.49 1.43
C GLY A 102 13.81 30.40 0.74
N TYR A 103 14.43 29.95 -0.37
CA TYR A 103 15.32 30.80 -1.14
C TYR A 103 14.57 31.95 -1.83
N LEU A 104 13.41 31.67 -2.42
CA LEU A 104 12.60 32.70 -3.08
C LEU A 104 12.04 33.70 -2.06
N GLU A 105 11.53 33.24 -0.91
CA GLU A 105 11.09 34.12 0.17
C GLU A 105 12.21 35.04 0.66
N THR A 106 13.43 34.51 0.76
CA THR A 106 14.59 35.31 1.16
C THR A 106 14.88 36.41 0.13
N ILE A 107 14.79 36.12 -1.16
CA ILE A 107 14.99 37.08 -2.24
C ILE A 107 13.88 38.15 -2.24
N VAL A 108 12.62 37.72 -2.14
CA VAL A 108 11.46 38.60 -2.27
C VAL A 108 11.30 39.54 -1.08
N ASN A 109 11.62 39.05 0.14
CA ASN A 109 11.40 39.82 1.37
C ASN A 109 12.60 40.66 1.81
N ASN A 110 13.65 40.82 0.97
CA ASN A 110 14.88 41.46 1.37
C ASN A 110 15.42 42.37 0.26
N ASP A 111 15.10 43.67 0.32
CA ASP A 111 15.42 44.65 -0.71
C ASP A 111 16.93 44.92 -0.86
N HIS A 112 17.77 44.46 0.08
CA HIS A 112 19.20 44.80 0.13
C HIS A 112 20.11 43.56 -0.03
N ILE A 113 19.65 42.49 -0.68
CA ILE A 113 20.50 41.34 -0.93
C ILE A 113 21.52 41.67 -2.03
N PRO A 114 22.82 41.39 -1.81
CA PRO A 114 23.84 41.51 -2.85
C PRO A 114 23.53 40.62 -4.06
N HIS A 115 23.77 41.14 -5.26
CA HIS A 115 23.49 40.39 -6.51
C HIS A 115 24.15 39.02 -6.55
N ASP A 116 25.36 38.90 -6.03
CA ASP A 116 26.07 37.60 -5.96
C ASP A 116 25.30 36.55 -5.13
N LYS A 117 24.66 36.98 -4.03
CA LYS A 117 23.85 36.08 -3.20
C LYS A 117 22.54 35.71 -3.88
N ILE A 118 21.91 36.61 -4.63
CA ILE A 118 20.73 36.33 -5.42
C ILE A 118 21.04 35.23 -6.42
N ASN A 119 22.15 35.33 -7.15
CA ASN A 119 22.58 34.32 -8.12
C ASN A 119 22.78 32.96 -7.44
N VAL A 120 23.43 32.90 -6.29
CA VAL A 120 23.61 31.67 -5.54
C VAL A 120 22.27 31.05 -5.13
N PHE A 121 21.28 31.83 -4.70
CA PHE A 121 19.95 31.31 -4.34
C PHE A 121 19.20 30.82 -5.57
N LEU A 122 19.28 31.48 -6.71
CA LEU A 122 18.69 31.05 -7.97
C LEU A 122 19.31 29.74 -8.46
N GLU A 123 20.64 29.60 -8.39
CA GLU A 123 21.33 28.34 -8.72
C GLU A 123 20.87 27.20 -7.84
N ARG A 124 20.68 27.43 -6.53
CA ARG A 124 20.15 26.44 -5.60
C ARG A 124 18.70 26.07 -5.92
N CYS A 125 17.86 27.05 -6.25
CA CYS A 125 16.48 26.78 -6.72
C CYS A 125 16.49 25.91 -7.97
N TYR A 126 17.34 26.23 -8.94
CA TYR A 126 17.48 25.45 -10.17
C TYR A 126 17.94 24.01 -9.91
N ALA A 127 18.91 23.82 -9.02
CA ALA A 127 19.37 22.50 -8.62
C ALA A 127 18.25 21.65 -7.96
N GLN A 128 17.45 22.28 -7.07
CA GLN A 128 16.31 21.60 -6.45
C GLN A 128 15.19 21.28 -7.45
N SER A 129 14.94 22.16 -8.41
CA SER A 129 13.98 21.93 -9.51
C SER A 129 14.38 20.75 -10.38
N ASN A 130 15.68 20.64 -10.73
CA ASN A 130 16.20 19.50 -11.47
C ASN A 130 16.10 18.19 -10.68
N ARG A 131 16.32 18.23 -9.36
CA ARG A 131 16.11 17.07 -8.48
C ARG A 131 14.64 16.64 -8.50
N LEU A 132 13.72 17.60 -8.38
CA LEU A 132 12.28 17.35 -8.42
C LEU A 132 11.86 16.68 -9.74
N SER A 133 12.37 17.18 -10.87
CA SER A 133 12.11 16.65 -12.21
C SER A 133 12.60 15.21 -12.38
N ARG A 134 13.71 14.84 -11.74
CA ARG A 134 14.19 13.44 -11.69
C ARG A 134 13.28 12.56 -10.88
N LEU A 135 12.91 12.97 -9.66
CA LEU A 135 11.98 12.23 -8.81
C LEU A 135 10.64 11.97 -9.51
N LEU A 136 10.09 12.97 -10.20
CA LEU A 136 8.84 12.80 -10.96
C LEU A 136 8.97 11.78 -12.09
N ARG A 137 10.12 11.74 -12.79
CA ARG A 137 10.38 10.71 -13.80
C ARG A 137 10.47 9.32 -13.20
N ASP A 138 11.17 9.17 -12.08
CA ASP A 138 11.31 7.88 -11.38
C ASP A 138 9.95 7.36 -10.92
N ILE A 139 9.09 8.23 -10.36
CA ILE A 139 7.71 7.90 -9.98
C ILE A 139 6.90 7.46 -11.20
N SER A 140 7.02 8.19 -12.32
CA SER A 140 6.29 7.85 -13.56
C SER A 140 6.70 6.48 -14.11
N VAL A 141 7.97 6.11 -14.00
CA VAL A 141 8.46 4.77 -14.39
C VAL A 141 7.86 3.71 -13.47
N LEU A 142 7.88 3.92 -12.14
CA LEU A 142 7.29 2.99 -11.18
C LEU A 142 5.80 2.77 -11.43
N THR A 143 5.04 3.86 -11.67
CA THR A 143 3.60 3.76 -11.95
C THR A 143 3.32 2.95 -13.22
N ARG A 144 4.11 3.16 -14.28
CA ARG A 144 3.98 2.38 -15.52
C ARG A 144 4.34 0.92 -15.33
N MET A 145 5.32 0.60 -14.49
CA MET A 145 5.67 -0.79 -14.18
C MET A 145 4.55 -1.51 -13.43
N ASP A 146 3.87 -0.83 -12.50
CA ASP A 146 2.69 -1.37 -11.80
C ASP A 146 1.55 -1.67 -12.77
N GLU A 147 1.28 -0.76 -13.71
CA GLU A 147 0.23 -0.93 -14.74
C GLU A 147 0.60 -1.99 -15.77
N ALA A 148 1.88 -2.09 -16.14
CA ALA A 148 2.39 -3.01 -17.14
C ALA A 148 2.75 -4.40 -16.59
N ALA A 149 2.69 -4.62 -15.28
CA ALA A 149 3.08 -5.89 -14.67
C ALA A 149 2.38 -7.12 -15.28
N ASN A 150 1.18 -6.92 -15.84
CA ASN A 150 0.42 -7.95 -16.56
C ASN A 150 0.63 -7.94 -18.09
N MET A 151 1.45 -7.04 -18.64
CA MET A 151 1.66 -6.83 -20.09
C MET A 151 3.12 -6.88 -20.51
N ILE A 152 4.04 -7.24 -19.60
CA ILE A 152 5.46 -7.34 -19.93
C ILE A 152 5.73 -8.64 -20.66
N ASP A 153 6.01 -8.56 -21.96
CA ASP A 153 6.54 -9.67 -22.72
C ASP A 153 8.01 -9.89 -22.33
N MET A 154 8.28 -11.05 -21.75
CA MET A 154 9.63 -11.45 -21.36
C MET A 154 10.36 -12.02 -22.57
N GLU A 155 11.38 -11.30 -23.03
CA GLU A 155 12.28 -11.82 -24.10
C GLU A 155 13.69 -12.09 -23.56
N LYS A 156 14.38 -13.03 -24.23
CA LYS A 156 15.77 -13.33 -23.91
C LYS A 156 16.68 -12.29 -24.57
N VAL A 157 17.36 -11.50 -23.75
CA VAL A 157 18.31 -10.48 -24.21
C VAL A 157 19.74 -10.94 -23.93
N ASP A 158 20.62 -10.85 -24.93
CA ASP A 158 22.05 -11.05 -24.75
C ASP A 158 22.66 -9.78 -24.15
N ILE A 159 22.99 -9.84 -22.88
CA ILE A 159 23.57 -8.73 -22.13
C ILE A 159 24.93 -8.31 -22.70
N SER A 160 25.74 -9.26 -23.25
CA SER A 160 27.06 -8.95 -23.83
C SER A 160 26.92 -8.04 -25.03
N VAL A 161 25.96 -8.33 -25.90
CA VAL A 161 25.65 -7.51 -27.07
C VAL A 161 25.15 -6.13 -26.66
N LEU A 162 24.26 -6.08 -25.69
CA LEU A 162 23.70 -4.81 -25.17
C LEU A 162 24.80 -3.90 -24.59
N VAL A 163 25.67 -4.44 -23.76
CA VAL A 163 26.78 -3.69 -23.14
C VAL A 163 27.76 -3.20 -24.23
N THR A 164 28.08 -4.05 -25.19
CA THR A 164 28.98 -3.66 -26.30
C THR A 164 28.40 -2.52 -27.12
N ASN A 165 27.10 -2.54 -27.41
CA ASN A 165 26.42 -1.48 -28.13
C ASN A 165 26.45 -0.15 -27.35
N ILE A 166 26.14 -0.17 -26.03
CA ILE A 166 26.19 1.02 -25.20
C ILE A 166 27.59 1.62 -25.11
N VAL A 167 28.63 0.78 -24.95
CA VAL A 167 30.02 1.25 -24.92
C VAL A 167 30.41 1.93 -26.25
N ASN A 168 29.97 1.38 -27.38
CA ASN A 168 30.26 1.95 -28.72
C ASN A 168 29.50 3.27 -28.96
N GLU A 169 28.34 3.48 -28.36
CA GLU A 169 27.56 4.74 -28.46
C GLU A 169 28.14 5.88 -27.59
N VAL A 170 28.85 5.54 -26.52
CA VAL A 170 29.41 6.52 -25.56
C VAL A 170 30.88 6.86 -25.86
N SER A 171 31.55 6.11 -26.78
CA SER A 171 32.95 6.33 -27.21
C SER A 171 33.02 7.21 -28.43
#